data_def8fbeb68f44fb0d63e83c91ebda9ab
#
_entry.id   def8fbeb68f44fb0d63e83c91ebda9ab
#
_cell.length_a   1.000
_cell.length_b   1.000
_cell.length_c   1.000
_cell.angle_alpha   90.00
_cell.angle_beta   90.00
_cell.angle_gamma   90.00
#
_symmetry.space_group_name_H-M   'P 1'
#
loop_
_entity.id
_entity.type
_entity.pdbx_description
1 polymer ?
#
loop_
_entity_poly.entity_id
_entity_poly.type
_entity_poly.pdbx_seq_one_letter_code
_entity_poly.pdbx_strand_id
1 'polypeptide(L)'
;MAVSNVYQREIVEVPFVLPDGKVLPHPALVVSCDDLQQMEPGLFYAVLVSSKDIIPELTIPIQSEWLSSPLPKASYFVTHIVNPFNVEEVISSHNCFLRQPYFDQVVDKIIANIVDGNW
;
A
#
# COMPACT_ATOMS: atom_id res chain seq x y z
N MET A 1 17.73 -9.14 8.15
CA MET A 1 18.39 -8.63 6.95
C MET A 1 17.58 -7.44 6.43
N ALA A 2 18.22 -6.32 6.15
CA ALA A 2 17.50 -5.15 5.65
C ALA A 2 17.02 -5.38 4.21
N VAL A 3 15.82 -4.90 3.90
CA VAL A 3 15.30 -4.91 2.54
C VAL A 3 16.03 -3.80 1.77
N SER A 4 16.64 -4.12 0.62
CA SER A 4 17.38 -3.15 -0.17
C SER A 4 16.50 -2.43 -1.21
N ASN A 5 15.45 -3.08 -1.67
CA ASN A 5 14.50 -2.52 -2.64
C ASN A 5 13.10 -3.03 -2.37
N VAL A 6 12.12 -2.23 -2.76
CA VAL A 6 10.73 -2.66 -2.88
C VAL A 6 10.30 -2.44 -4.34
N TYR A 7 9.22 -3.08 -4.74
CA TYR A 7 8.74 -3.01 -6.13
C TYR A 7 7.30 -2.55 -6.17
N GLN A 8 6.96 -1.79 -7.21
CA GLN A 8 5.57 -1.38 -7.43
C GLN A 8 4.65 -2.60 -7.43
N ARG A 9 3.51 -2.49 -6.79
CA ARG A 9 2.50 -3.55 -6.59
C ARG A 9 2.86 -4.57 -5.51
N GLU A 10 4.01 -4.45 -4.88
CA GLU A 10 4.40 -5.32 -3.77
C GLU A 10 3.68 -4.90 -2.49
N ILE A 11 3.28 -5.89 -1.68
CA ILE A 11 2.76 -5.64 -0.33
C ILE A 11 3.89 -5.87 0.65
N VAL A 12 4.20 -4.83 1.42
CA VAL A 12 5.26 -4.85 2.44
C VAL A 12 4.66 -4.45 3.78
N GLU A 13 5.35 -4.80 4.87
CA GLU A 13 4.96 -4.35 6.19
C GLU A 13 5.84 -3.19 6.63
N VAL A 14 5.20 -2.09 7.04
CA VAL A 14 5.86 -0.85 7.43
C VAL A 14 5.25 -0.30 8.71
N PRO A 15 6.00 0.55 9.48
CA PRO A 15 5.43 1.25 10.62
C PRO A 15 4.56 2.40 10.13
N PHE A 16 3.25 2.19 10.08
CA PHE A 16 2.31 3.17 9.56
C PHE A 16 1.85 4.11 10.69
N VAL A 17 1.90 5.42 10.44
CA VAL A 17 1.36 6.42 11.37
C VAL A 17 -0.12 6.62 11.05
N LEU A 18 -0.98 6.22 11.97
CA LEU A 18 -2.43 6.31 11.81
C LEU A 18 -2.92 7.72 12.15
N PRO A 19 -4.14 8.10 11.71
CA PRO A 19 -4.67 9.44 11.99
C PRO A 19 -4.72 9.83 13.46
N ASP A 20 -4.81 8.86 14.37
CA ASP A 20 -4.80 9.11 15.82
C ASP A 20 -3.38 9.29 16.39
N GLY A 21 -2.35 9.25 15.54
CA GLY A 21 -0.96 9.39 15.93
C GLY A 21 -0.26 8.11 16.34
N LYS A 22 -0.98 7.00 16.44
CA LYS A 22 -0.36 5.71 16.76
C LYS A 22 0.47 5.21 15.60
N VAL A 23 1.63 4.61 15.93
CA VAL A 23 2.49 3.96 14.94
C VAL A 23 2.39 2.46 15.14
N LEU A 24 1.84 1.76 14.16
CA LEU A 24 1.64 0.31 14.21
C LEU A 24 2.14 -0.34 12.92
N PRO A 25 2.70 -1.55 13.00
CA PRO A 25 3.02 -2.31 11.79
C PRO A 25 1.74 -2.61 11.01
N HIS A 26 1.73 -2.27 9.72
CA HIS A 26 0.63 -2.58 8.83
C HIS A 26 1.17 -3.03 7.48
N PRO A 27 0.46 -3.93 6.79
CA PRO A 27 0.73 -4.14 5.38
C PRO A 27 0.45 -2.85 4.62
N ALA A 28 1.21 -2.62 3.57
CA ALA A 28 1.04 -1.48 2.68
C ALA A 28 1.35 -1.88 1.25
N LEU A 29 0.59 -1.35 0.30
CA LEU A 29 0.80 -1.61 -1.12
C LEU A 29 1.70 -0.52 -1.69
N VAL A 30 2.85 -0.91 -2.25
CA VAL A 30 3.76 0.02 -2.92
C VAL A 30 3.09 0.51 -4.21
N VAL A 31 2.85 1.81 -4.30
CA VAL A 31 2.17 2.42 -5.46
C VAL A 31 3.11 3.23 -6.34
N SER A 32 4.24 3.70 -5.81
CA SER A 32 5.20 4.46 -6.59
C SER A 32 5.94 3.57 -7.58
N CYS A 33 6.34 4.17 -8.71
CA CYS A 33 7.10 3.44 -9.72
C CYS A 33 8.50 3.11 -9.19
N ASP A 34 9.09 2.05 -9.75
CA ASP A 34 10.40 1.57 -9.30
C ASP A 34 11.50 2.61 -9.54
N ASP A 35 11.37 3.42 -10.58
CA ASP A 35 12.36 4.44 -10.92
C ASP A 35 12.51 5.50 -9.83
N LEU A 36 11.45 5.77 -9.06
CA LEU A 36 11.52 6.78 -7.99
C LEU A 36 12.58 6.44 -6.95
N GLN A 37 12.75 5.17 -6.62
CA GLN A 37 13.76 4.72 -5.65
C GLN A 37 15.19 4.95 -6.15
N GLN A 38 15.36 5.04 -7.46
CA GLN A 38 16.66 5.33 -8.08
C GLN A 38 16.96 6.81 -8.05
N MET A 39 15.95 7.64 -8.30
CA MET A 39 16.08 9.10 -8.34
C MET A 39 16.23 9.68 -6.92
N GLU A 40 15.46 9.17 -5.98
CA GLU A 40 15.53 9.53 -4.56
C GLU A 40 15.83 8.24 -3.80
N PRO A 41 17.09 7.97 -3.45
CA PRO A 41 17.49 6.66 -2.91
C PRO A 41 16.63 6.18 -1.76
N GLY A 42 15.98 5.05 -1.97
CA GLY A 42 15.18 4.36 -0.97
C GLY A 42 13.76 4.87 -0.79
N LEU A 43 13.38 5.99 -1.43
CA LEU A 43 12.03 6.54 -1.28
C LEU A 43 11.00 5.72 -2.04
N PHE A 44 9.88 5.43 -1.37
CA PHE A 44 8.71 4.88 -2.03
C PHE A 44 7.43 5.37 -1.34
N TYR A 45 6.31 5.29 -2.04
CA TYR A 45 4.99 5.63 -1.50
C TYR A 45 4.15 4.38 -1.43
N ALA A 46 3.39 4.24 -0.34
CA ALA A 46 2.54 3.07 -0.14
C ALA A 46 1.20 3.45 0.44
N VAL A 47 0.16 2.72 0.02
CA VAL A 47 -1.20 2.87 0.51
C VAL A 47 -1.45 1.88 1.64
N LEU A 48 -2.13 2.33 2.68
CA LEU A 48 -2.44 1.51 3.85
C LEU A 48 -3.33 0.32 3.48
N VAL A 49 -2.97 -0.86 3.98
CA VAL A 49 -3.81 -2.05 3.96
C VAL A 49 -4.28 -2.31 5.39
N SER A 50 -5.59 -2.39 5.59
CA SER A 50 -6.18 -2.56 6.92
C SER A 50 -7.15 -3.73 6.91
N SER A 51 -7.28 -4.41 8.05
CA SER A 51 -8.31 -5.43 8.24
C SER A 51 -9.67 -4.85 8.57
N LYS A 52 -9.76 -3.52 8.71
CA LYS A 52 -11.00 -2.81 9.04
C LYS A 52 -11.45 -1.95 7.87
N ASP A 53 -12.76 -1.99 7.59
CA ASP A 53 -13.41 -1.12 6.61
C ASP A 53 -13.74 0.22 7.29
N ILE A 54 -12.73 1.10 7.36
CA ILE A 54 -12.80 2.32 8.15
C ILE A 54 -13.82 3.31 7.58
N ILE A 55 -13.73 3.58 6.28
CA ILE A 55 -14.64 4.46 5.54
C ILE A 55 -14.95 3.74 4.23
N PRO A 56 -16.13 3.09 4.11
CA PRO A 56 -16.44 2.26 2.94
C PRO A 56 -16.30 2.96 1.59
N GLU A 57 -16.62 4.24 1.51
CA GLU A 57 -16.50 5.02 0.28
C GLU A 57 -15.07 5.19 -0.19
N LEU A 58 -14.10 5.05 0.71
CA LEU A 58 -12.68 5.28 0.45
C LEU A 58 -11.87 3.99 0.47
N THR A 59 -12.50 2.83 0.66
CA THR A 59 -11.80 1.55 0.73
C THR A 59 -12.18 0.63 -0.42
N ILE A 60 -11.27 -0.29 -0.72
CA ILE A 60 -11.52 -1.36 -1.70
C ILE A 60 -11.26 -2.69 -0.99
N PRO A 61 -12.27 -3.59 -0.88
CA PRO A 61 -12.02 -4.92 -0.33
C PRO A 61 -11.11 -5.72 -1.26
N ILE A 62 -10.10 -6.36 -0.67
CA ILE A 62 -9.11 -7.13 -1.43
C ILE A 62 -9.64 -8.54 -1.64
N GLN A 63 -9.74 -8.96 -2.90
CA GLN A 63 -10.09 -10.34 -3.24
C GLN A 63 -8.80 -11.17 -3.31
N SER A 64 -8.84 -12.40 -2.81
CA SER A 64 -7.64 -13.24 -2.73
C SER A 64 -7.02 -13.52 -4.10
N GLU A 65 -7.84 -13.65 -5.14
CA GLU A 65 -7.38 -13.91 -6.50
C GLU A 65 -6.66 -12.72 -7.15
N TRP A 66 -6.73 -11.54 -6.55
CA TRP A 66 -6.03 -10.35 -7.03
C TRP A 66 -4.53 -10.40 -6.71
N LEU A 67 -4.15 -11.25 -5.75
CA LEU A 67 -2.81 -11.30 -5.17
C LEU A 67 -2.08 -12.54 -5.64
N SER A 68 -0.74 -12.44 -5.73
CA SER A 68 0.11 -13.59 -6.06
C SER A 68 0.18 -14.61 -4.93
N SER A 69 -0.10 -14.16 -3.69
CA SER A 69 -0.26 -15.05 -2.53
C SER A 69 -1.24 -14.40 -1.56
N PRO A 70 -1.99 -15.22 -0.77
CA PRO A 70 -3.03 -14.66 0.10
C PRO A 70 -2.45 -13.90 1.29
N LEU A 71 -3.17 -12.89 1.75
CA LEU A 71 -2.90 -12.25 3.04
C LEU A 71 -3.53 -13.10 4.15
N PRO A 72 -2.97 -13.02 5.38
CA PRO A 72 -3.47 -13.82 6.51
C PRO A 72 -4.87 -13.45 6.98
N LYS A 73 -5.35 -12.24 6.66
CA LYS A 73 -6.67 -11.75 7.05
C LYS A 73 -7.37 -11.09 5.87
N ALA A 74 -8.69 -11.11 5.88
CA ALA A 74 -9.48 -10.27 4.99
C ALA A 74 -9.10 -8.81 5.20
N SER A 75 -8.81 -8.10 4.12
CA SER A 75 -8.20 -6.77 4.20
C SER A 75 -8.78 -5.84 3.14
N TYR A 76 -8.48 -4.55 3.31
CA TYR A 76 -8.96 -3.47 2.45
C TYR A 76 -7.80 -2.55 2.09
N PHE A 77 -7.78 -2.04 0.86
CA PHE A 77 -6.93 -0.90 0.51
C PHE A 77 -7.62 0.37 0.99
N VAL A 78 -6.95 1.15 1.83
CA VAL A 78 -7.48 2.41 2.36
C VAL A 78 -6.95 3.53 1.48
N THR A 79 -7.67 3.85 0.42
CA THR A 79 -7.15 4.59 -0.74
C THR A 79 -6.87 6.07 -0.49
N HIS A 80 -7.30 6.62 0.63
CA HIS A 80 -6.98 8.01 0.99
C HIS A 80 -5.78 8.13 1.95
N ILE A 81 -5.18 7.01 2.35
CA ILE A 81 -4.01 7.03 3.23
C ILE A 81 -2.81 6.48 2.46
N VAL A 82 -2.04 7.41 1.90
CA VAL A 82 -0.82 7.11 1.14
C VAL A 82 0.32 7.88 1.78
N ASN A 83 1.34 7.18 2.23
CA ASN A 83 2.47 7.78 2.93
C ASN A 83 3.79 7.48 2.24
N PRO A 84 4.78 8.40 2.37
CA PRO A 84 6.15 8.11 1.93
C PRO A 84 6.88 7.28 2.99
N PHE A 85 7.74 6.39 2.52
CA PHE A 85 8.61 5.56 3.37
C PHE A 85 9.99 5.45 2.76
N ASN A 86 10.96 5.06 3.58
CA ASN A 86 12.26 4.63 3.10
C ASN A 86 12.34 3.10 3.19
N VAL A 87 13.06 2.47 2.25
CA VAL A 87 13.22 1.01 2.24
C VAL A 87 13.78 0.48 3.55
N GLU A 88 14.56 1.28 4.30
CA GLU A 88 15.09 0.91 5.62
C GLU A 88 13.98 0.71 6.65
N GLU A 89 12.81 1.31 6.45
CA GLU A 89 11.67 1.19 7.36
C GLU A 89 10.88 -0.09 7.16
N VAL A 90 11.12 -0.83 6.07
CA VAL A 90 10.38 -2.05 5.78
C VAL A 90 10.69 -3.11 6.81
N ILE A 91 9.66 -3.56 7.52
CA ILE A 91 9.77 -4.58 8.56
C ILE A 91 9.91 -5.96 7.91
N SER A 92 9.07 -6.22 6.91
CA SER A 92 9.12 -7.48 6.15
C SER A 92 8.45 -7.32 4.81
N SER A 93 8.85 -8.16 3.84
CA SER A 93 8.14 -8.32 2.57
C SER A 93 7.25 -9.54 2.70
N HIS A 94 6.00 -9.42 2.23
CA HIS A 94 5.07 -10.54 2.20
C HIS A 94 5.31 -11.43 0.98
N ASN A 95 6.25 -11.06 0.10
CA ASN A 95 6.50 -11.73 -1.17
C ASN A 95 5.18 -11.90 -1.95
N CYS A 96 4.38 -10.87 -1.93
CA CYS A 96 3.02 -10.84 -2.43
C CYS A 96 2.85 -9.62 -3.32
N PHE A 97 2.31 -9.82 -4.51
CA PHE A 97 2.11 -8.75 -5.50
C PHE A 97 0.66 -8.67 -5.92
N LEU A 98 0.14 -7.44 -6.00
CA LEU A 98 -1.18 -7.19 -6.57
C LEU A 98 -1.07 -7.27 -8.10
N ARG A 99 -1.99 -7.98 -8.74
CA ARG A 99 -2.02 -8.12 -10.20
C ARG A 99 -2.33 -6.79 -10.86
N GLN A 100 -1.74 -6.55 -12.03
CA GLN A 100 -1.77 -5.25 -12.70
C GLN A 100 -3.17 -4.66 -12.91
N PRO A 101 -4.20 -5.42 -13.39
CA PRO A 101 -5.52 -4.82 -13.61
C PRO A 101 -6.14 -4.24 -12.34
N TYR A 102 -5.91 -4.89 -11.21
CA TYR A 102 -6.45 -4.45 -9.92
C TYR A 102 -5.62 -3.32 -9.33
N PHE A 103 -4.32 -3.34 -9.58
CA PHE A 103 -3.45 -2.22 -9.23
C PHE A 103 -3.93 -0.94 -9.92
N ASP A 104 -4.27 -1.02 -11.20
CA ASP A 104 -4.78 0.14 -11.94
C ASP A 104 -6.07 0.67 -11.32
N GLN A 105 -6.96 -0.21 -10.86
CA GLN A 105 -8.18 0.19 -10.16
C GLN A 105 -7.89 0.90 -8.84
N VAL A 106 -6.90 0.42 -8.09
CA VAL A 106 -6.50 1.05 -6.82
C VAL A 106 -5.94 2.44 -7.08
N VAL A 107 -5.06 2.59 -8.07
CA VAL A 107 -4.49 3.89 -8.44
C VAL A 107 -5.58 4.87 -8.88
N ASP A 108 -6.52 4.44 -9.70
CA ASP A 108 -7.65 5.27 -10.14
C ASP A 108 -8.47 5.75 -8.94
N LYS A 109 -8.69 4.88 -7.96
CA LYS A 109 -9.44 5.21 -6.74
C LYS A 109 -8.66 6.19 -5.87
N ILE A 110 -7.34 6.04 -5.76
CA ILE A 110 -6.48 6.99 -5.04
C ILE A 110 -6.61 8.38 -5.66
N ILE A 111 -6.50 8.47 -6.98
CA ILE A 111 -6.61 9.74 -7.70
C ILE A 111 -8.00 10.35 -7.49
N ALA A 112 -9.05 9.56 -7.64
CA ALA A 112 -10.42 10.03 -7.45
C ALA A 112 -10.65 10.55 -6.04
N ASN A 113 -10.15 9.86 -5.03
CA ASN A 113 -10.39 10.20 -3.63
C ASN A 113 -9.52 11.35 -3.11
N ILE A 114 -8.24 11.37 -3.50
CA ILE A 114 -7.29 12.35 -2.96
C ILE A 114 -7.21 13.60 -3.83
N VAL A 115 -7.26 13.44 -5.16
CA VAL A 115 -7.01 14.54 -6.09
C VAL A 115 -8.32 15.15 -6.61
N ASP A 116 -9.23 14.30 -7.09
CA ASP A 116 -10.44 14.78 -7.79
C ASP A 116 -11.62 15.06 -6.87
N GLY A 117 -11.71 14.37 -5.73
CA GLY A 117 -12.83 14.54 -4.79
C GLY A 117 -14.16 14.01 -5.31
N ASN A 118 -14.14 12.98 -6.14
CA ASN A 118 -15.33 12.37 -6.76
C ASN A 118 -15.85 11.22 -5.89
N TRP A 119 -16.32 11.56 -4.71
CA TRP A 119 -16.86 10.55 -3.79
C TRP A 119 -18.09 11.01 -3.04
#